data_d6d7f479200c56c6f00bc311961ebaf2
#
_entry.id   d6d7f479200c56c6f00bc311961ebaf2
#
_cell.length_a   1.000
_cell.length_b   1.000
_cell.length_c   1.000
_cell.angle_alpha   90.00
_cell.angle_beta   90.00
_cell.angle_gamma   90.00
#
_symmetry.space_group_name_H-M   'P 1'
#
loop_
_entity.id
_entity.type
_entity.pdbx_description
1 polymer ?
#
loop_
_entity_poly.entity_id
_entity_poly.type
_entity_poly.pdbx_seq_one_letter_code
_entity_poly.pdbx_strand_id
1 'polypeptide(L)'
;MSIAFPAANDRAPMFRVSLILEALRARPGLMFWVAALAQGTLWTLVPSLFYTAPPGDVPLVLAIGKEWPLGSPYGPPLAPWAANLAFELAGRSIVGVYLLSQACVVATYWAVFALGRRMLGAAHAAMAILLMAGISVFTVPTLDFGPTVLAMPLTATALLFCYRALADNRRLDWAIFGAALGLLILTTYTGLILLGLIALFMVATRRGRSRLLGIGPLAALFIVVLVNVPHIIWLERAGFDPLPAIKAIPALMIGEKRLTSWANLLLLLVFSHAGLVVLAAVAGGVLAGKRASAPAVERVPIDPFARHFVYFFALVPAFVATLLAVLLGRPAPVGGAAPPVILSGLAVIVVAGDFIRLYRQRISALVWLGLLVVPPAVIVAATVTLPWTAAVDLEVSKPANAMGQFFTETFRRRTGKPLAIVIGDVRTAGLVAFASSDRPSLYVDGDPQSAPWLSDDAVREKGAIITWMATDTAGTPPPALKARFPDLAVELPRSFDRSVQGRLQLLRIGWAMIRPK
;
A
#
# COMPACT_ATOMS: atom_id res chain seq x y z
N MET A 1 -13.40 34.72 63.30
CA MET A 1 -14.20 33.89 62.39
C MET A 1 -13.52 33.95 61.03
N SER A 2 -12.59 32.97 60.81
CA SER A 2 -11.73 32.95 59.63
C SER A 2 -12.38 32.05 58.57
N ILE A 3 -12.75 32.62 57.45
CA ILE A 3 -13.32 31.88 56.29
C ILE A 3 -12.14 31.32 55.49
N ALA A 4 -11.92 30.03 55.60
CA ALA A 4 -10.96 29.32 54.77
C ALA A 4 -11.58 29.09 53.39
N PHE A 5 -10.98 29.66 52.31
CA PHE A 5 -11.27 29.32 50.93
C PHE A 5 -10.75 27.94 50.61
N PRO A 6 -11.52 27.06 49.99
CA PRO A 6 -11.00 25.76 49.54
C PRO A 6 -9.96 25.94 48.44
N ALA A 7 -8.84 25.27 48.58
CA ALA A 7 -7.75 25.25 47.59
C ALA A 7 -8.29 24.83 46.20
N ALA A 8 -7.96 25.61 45.21
CA ALA A 8 -8.27 25.33 43.80
C ALA A 8 -7.60 24.01 43.42
N ASN A 9 -8.41 22.99 43.20
CA ASN A 9 -7.99 21.65 42.82
C ASN A 9 -7.54 21.66 41.35
N ASP A 10 -6.27 21.38 41.11
CA ASP A 10 -5.62 21.23 39.77
C ASP A 10 -6.18 20.08 38.93
N ARG A 11 -7.51 19.95 38.81
CA ARG A 11 -8.18 18.90 37.99
C ARG A 11 -8.57 19.37 36.58
N ALA A 12 -8.15 20.55 36.15
CA ALA A 12 -8.58 21.16 34.90
C ALA A 12 -8.21 20.38 33.62
N PRO A 13 -7.01 19.77 33.43
CA PRO A 13 -6.71 19.09 32.19
C PRO A 13 -7.44 17.74 32.03
N MET A 14 -7.68 17.00 33.13
CA MET A 14 -8.38 15.70 33.08
C MET A 14 -9.87 15.81 32.72
N PHE A 15 -10.51 16.91 33.08
CA PHE A 15 -11.90 17.17 32.77
C PHE A 15 -12.13 17.46 31.28
N ARG A 16 -11.19 18.16 30.65
CA ARG A 16 -11.25 18.48 29.20
C ARG A 16 -11.09 17.22 28.32
N VAL A 17 -10.21 16.29 28.67
CA VAL A 17 -10.01 15.02 27.92
C VAL A 17 -11.24 14.14 27.99
N SER A 18 -11.95 14.06 29.13
CA SER A 18 -13.17 13.26 29.24
C SER A 18 -14.32 13.85 28.38
N LEU A 19 -14.46 15.16 28.34
CA LEU A 19 -15.47 15.83 27.50
C LEU A 19 -15.23 15.62 26.02
N ILE A 20 -13.97 15.67 25.56
CA ILE A 20 -13.64 15.38 24.16
C ILE A 20 -13.97 13.92 23.81
N LEU A 21 -13.63 12.96 24.66
CA LEU A 21 -13.94 11.55 24.45
C LEU A 21 -15.46 11.30 24.40
N GLU A 22 -16.24 11.95 25.27
CA GLU A 22 -17.70 11.85 25.26
C GLU A 22 -18.31 12.51 24.01
N ALA A 23 -17.80 13.66 23.60
CA ALA A 23 -18.25 14.35 22.38
C ALA A 23 -17.96 13.52 21.11
N LEU A 24 -16.77 12.90 21.04
CA LEU A 24 -16.41 12.01 19.94
C LEU A 24 -17.27 10.74 19.93
N ARG A 25 -17.53 10.17 21.10
CA ARG A 25 -18.39 8.99 21.26
C ARG A 25 -19.85 9.27 20.86
N ALA A 26 -20.37 10.45 21.17
CA ALA A 26 -21.70 10.87 20.78
C ALA A 26 -21.84 11.06 19.25
N ARG A 27 -20.70 11.22 18.53
CA ARG A 27 -20.66 11.48 17.08
C ARG A 27 -19.72 10.50 16.36
N PRO A 28 -20.16 9.24 16.12
CA PRO A 28 -19.31 8.20 15.52
C PRO A 28 -18.69 8.58 14.17
N GLY A 29 -19.43 9.35 13.35
CA GLY A 29 -18.91 9.86 12.08
C GLY A 29 -17.75 10.85 12.26
N LEU A 30 -17.82 11.72 13.26
CA LEU A 30 -16.72 12.63 13.59
C LEU A 30 -15.51 11.86 14.10
N MET A 31 -15.72 10.89 14.98
CA MET A 31 -14.67 10.02 15.50
C MET A 31 -13.93 9.29 14.36
N PHE A 32 -14.68 8.77 13.39
CA PHE A 32 -14.13 8.18 12.18
C PHE A 32 -13.22 9.16 11.42
N TRP A 33 -13.72 10.36 11.10
CA TRP A 33 -12.96 11.33 10.30
C TRP A 33 -11.72 11.82 11.03
N VAL A 34 -11.81 12.08 12.33
CA VAL A 34 -10.65 12.50 13.15
C VAL A 34 -9.57 11.41 13.11
N ALA A 35 -9.94 10.14 13.29
CA ALA A 35 -8.99 9.03 13.28
C ALA A 35 -8.35 8.84 11.89
N ALA A 36 -9.16 8.80 10.83
CA ALA A 36 -8.67 8.55 9.47
C ALA A 36 -7.79 9.71 8.97
N LEU A 37 -8.19 10.95 9.21
CA LEU A 37 -7.41 12.11 8.78
C LEU A 37 -6.15 12.31 9.63
N ALA A 38 -6.18 12.05 10.94
CA ALA A 38 -4.99 12.10 11.78
C ALA A 38 -3.92 11.11 11.29
N GLN A 39 -4.33 9.87 11.00
CA GLN A 39 -3.44 8.86 10.42
C GLN A 39 -2.91 9.31 9.05
N GLY A 40 -3.78 9.72 8.13
CA GLY A 40 -3.39 10.15 6.78
C GLY A 40 -2.43 11.34 6.80
N THR A 41 -2.69 12.34 7.66
CA THR A 41 -1.80 13.51 7.82
C THR A 41 -0.43 13.09 8.35
N LEU A 42 -0.38 12.28 9.41
CA LEU A 42 0.87 11.88 10.03
C LEU A 42 1.74 11.06 9.07
N TRP A 43 1.15 10.10 8.36
CA TRP A 43 1.85 9.26 7.38
C TRP A 43 2.16 9.96 6.05
N THR A 44 1.61 11.14 5.80
CA THR A 44 2.05 12.04 4.72
C THR A 44 3.22 12.89 5.16
N LEU A 45 3.12 13.52 6.36
CA LEU A 45 4.14 14.47 6.84
C LEU A 45 5.47 13.81 7.15
N VAL A 46 5.47 12.63 7.78
CA VAL A 46 6.71 11.95 8.18
C VAL A 46 7.64 11.67 6.99
N PRO A 47 7.23 10.97 5.92
CA PRO A 47 8.12 10.76 4.79
C PRO A 47 8.43 12.06 4.04
N SER A 48 7.51 13.02 3.99
CA SER A 48 7.76 14.32 3.33
C SER A 48 8.87 15.13 4.00
N LEU A 49 9.05 14.97 5.31
CA LEU A 49 10.04 15.73 6.08
C LEU A 49 11.37 15.00 6.26
N PHE A 50 11.35 13.66 6.31
CA PHE A 50 12.51 12.87 6.73
C PHE A 50 13.11 12.00 5.62
N TYR A 51 12.41 11.79 4.50
CA TYR A 51 12.93 10.98 3.40
C TYR A 51 13.56 11.87 2.32
N THR A 52 14.76 11.50 1.88
CA THR A 52 15.47 12.17 0.76
C THR A 52 15.39 11.39 -0.54
N ALA A 53 14.93 10.14 -0.46
CA ALA A 53 14.59 9.31 -1.61
C ALA A 53 13.24 8.61 -1.39
N PRO A 54 12.45 8.35 -2.44
CA PRO A 54 11.23 7.57 -2.33
C PRO A 54 11.53 6.13 -1.93
N PRO A 55 10.68 5.50 -1.09
CA PRO A 55 10.87 4.12 -0.65
C PRO A 55 10.53 3.11 -1.75
N GLY A 56 11.11 1.92 -1.64
CA GLY A 56 10.70 0.72 -2.37
C GLY A 56 10.66 0.86 -3.89
N ASP A 57 9.51 0.49 -4.45
CA ASP A 57 9.29 0.46 -5.90
C ASP A 57 8.70 1.77 -6.47
N VAL A 58 8.49 2.80 -5.66
CA VAL A 58 7.94 4.10 -6.11
C VAL A 58 8.70 4.68 -7.30
N PRO A 59 10.06 4.66 -7.38
CA PRO A 59 10.78 5.14 -8.55
C PRO A 59 10.40 4.39 -9.83
N LEU A 60 10.24 3.07 -9.77
CA LEU A 60 9.81 2.24 -10.90
C LEU A 60 8.37 2.56 -11.30
N VAL A 61 7.47 2.65 -10.33
CA VAL A 61 6.04 2.97 -10.57
C VAL A 61 5.91 4.33 -11.27
N LEU A 62 6.68 5.34 -10.86
CA LEU A 62 6.70 6.65 -11.50
C LEU A 62 7.33 6.61 -12.90
N ALA A 63 8.40 5.83 -13.09
CA ALA A 63 9.04 5.67 -14.39
C ALA A 63 8.10 5.02 -15.41
N ILE A 64 7.37 3.97 -15.02
CA ILE A 64 6.35 3.34 -15.86
C ILE A 64 5.19 4.30 -16.11
N GLY A 65 4.70 4.98 -15.06
CA GLY A 65 3.57 5.90 -15.16
C GLY A 65 3.79 7.07 -16.09
N LYS A 66 5.04 7.55 -16.20
CA LYS A 66 5.44 8.60 -17.14
C LYS A 66 5.17 8.22 -18.60
N GLU A 67 5.37 6.97 -18.95
CA GLU A 67 5.22 6.46 -20.32
C GLU A 67 3.75 6.19 -20.71
N TRP A 68 2.82 6.22 -19.75
CA TRP A 68 1.38 5.95 -19.94
C TRP A 68 1.09 4.65 -20.72
N PRO A 69 1.79 3.54 -20.47
CA PRO A 69 1.57 2.31 -21.20
C PRO A 69 0.20 1.72 -20.84
N LEU A 70 -0.41 0.95 -21.75
CA LEU A 70 -1.64 0.21 -21.48
C LEU A 70 -1.40 -1.06 -20.65
N GLY A 71 -0.15 -1.38 -20.38
CA GLY A 71 0.34 -2.46 -19.54
C GLY A 71 1.86 -2.49 -19.50
N SER A 72 2.40 -3.27 -18.58
CA SER A 72 3.85 -3.44 -18.42
C SER A 72 4.17 -4.87 -17.97
N PRO A 73 5.44 -5.32 -18.10
CA PRO A 73 5.88 -6.60 -17.53
C PRO A 73 5.71 -6.69 -16.01
N TYR A 74 5.59 -5.56 -15.35
CA TYR A 74 5.39 -5.44 -13.89
C TYR A 74 3.93 -5.51 -13.46
N GLY A 75 2.99 -5.45 -14.42
CA GLY A 75 1.56 -5.59 -14.15
C GLY A 75 0.67 -4.56 -14.86
N PRO A 76 -0.61 -4.50 -14.45
CA PRO A 76 -1.59 -3.59 -15.01
C PRO A 76 -1.25 -2.11 -14.75
N PRO A 77 -1.79 -1.17 -15.56
CA PRO A 77 -1.28 0.19 -15.65
C PRO A 77 -1.84 1.20 -14.64
N LEU A 78 -2.94 0.90 -13.93
CA LEU A 78 -3.67 1.92 -13.17
C LEU A 78 -2.86 2.53 -12.02
N ALA A 79 -2.09 1.73 -11.29
CA ALA A 79 -1.28 2.25 -10.19
C ALA A 79 -0.14 3.16 -10.68
N PRO A 80 0.65 2.80 -11.71
CA PRO A 80 1.60 3.71 -12.36
C PRO A 80 0.97 5.02 -12.86
N TRP A 81 -0.18 4.95 -13.52
CA TRP A 81 -0.89 6.15 -14.01
C TRP A 81 -1.31 7.06 -12.85
N ALA A 82 -1.89 6.50 -11.80
CA ALA A 82 -2.32 7.26 -10.63
C ALA A 82 -1.13 7.92 -9.92
N ALA A 83 -0.01 7.20 -9.75
CA ALA A 83 1.20 7.75 -9.16
C ALA A 83 1.77 8.92 -9.95
N ASN A 84 1.91 8.75 -11.28
CA ASN A 84 2.43 9.80 -12.14
C ASN A 84 1.50 11.02 -12.16
N LEU A 85 0.18 10.81 -12.22
CA LEU A 85 -0.79 11.91 -12.16
C LEU A 85 -0.67 12.69 -10.84
N ALA A 86 -0.61 12.00 -9.70
CA ALA A 86 -0.45 12.64 -8.40
C ALA A 86 0.88 13.40 -8.28
N PHE A 87 1.95 12.84 -8.83
CA PHE A 87 3.26 13.48 -8.88
C PHE A 87 3.24 14.77 -9.72
N GLU A 88 2.67 14.74 -10.94
CA GLU A 88 2.58 15.93 -11.82
C GLU A 88 1.65 17.00 -11.24
N LEU A 89 0.49 16.62 -10.67
CA LEU A 89 -0.44 17.56 -10.04
C LEU A 89 0.16 18.26 -8.81
N ALA A 90 1.08 17.60 -8.12
CA ALA A 90 1.82 18.20 -7.01
C ALA A 90 3.06 19.01 -7.44
N GLY A 91 3.18 19.39 -8.71
CA GLY A 91 4.30 20.13 -9.24
C GLY A 91 5.59 19.30 -9.30
N ARG A 92 5.48 18.01 -9.59
CA ARG A 92 6.59 17.03 -9.62
C ARG A 92 7.21 16.80 -8.24
N SER A 93 6.38 16.86 -7.21
CA SER A 93 6.78 16.56 -5.84
C SER A 93 6.32 15.18 -5.42
N ILE A 94 7.20 14.44 -4.74
CA ILE A 94 6.88 13.12 -4.16
C ILE A 94 5.76 13.20 -3.10
N VAL A 95 5.53 14.36 -2.52
CA VAL A 95 4.44 14.62 -1.58
C VAL A 95 3.09 14.27 -2.19
N GLY A 96 2.90 14.49 -3.50
CA GLY A 96 1.69 14.10 -4.21
C GLY A 96 1.44 12.59 -4.16
N VAL A 97 2.49 11.78 -4.26
CA VAL A 97 2.39 10.32 -4.17
C VAL A 97 2.08 9.87 -2.73
N TYR A 98 2.68 10.51 -1.72
CA TYR A 98 2.36 10.24 -0.31
C TYR A 98 0.92 10.63 0.03
N LEU A 99 0.43 11.77 -0.46
CA LEU A 99 -0.96 12.17 -0.33
C LEU A 99 -1.92 11.17 -0.99
N LEU A 100 -1.63 10.73 -2.22
CA LEU A 100 -2.40 9.70 -2.90
C LEU A 100 -2.44 8.41 -2.10
N SER A 101 -1.31 7.97 -1.58
CA SER A 101 -1.21 6.78 -0.75
C SER A 101 -2.12 6.87 0.49
N GLN A 102 -2.06 7.98 1.20
CA GLN A 102 -2.89 8.17 2.39
C GLN A 102 -4.37 8.42 2.05
N ALA A 103 -4.67 9.03 0.91
CA ALA A 103 -6.03 9.10 0.39
C ALA A 103 -6.62 7.70 0.12
N CYS A 104 -5.80 6.75 -0.38
CA CYS A 104 -6.19 5.34 -0.53
C CYS A 104 -6.54 4.71 0.82
N VAL A 105 -5.74 4.94 1.88
CA VAL A 105 -6.03 4.43 3.24
C VAL A 105 -7.33 5.02 3.78
N VAL A 106 -7.51 6.33 3.68
CA VAL A 106 -8.72 7.03 4.15
C VAL A 106 -9.96 6.55 3.39
N ALA A 107 -9.86 6.38 2.06
CA ALA A 107 -10.95 5.85 1.24
C ALA A 107 -11.29 4.40 1.60
N THR A 108 -10.29 3.58 1.92
CA THR A 108 -10.48 2.21 2.43
C THR A 108 -11.27 2.23 3.74
N TYR A 109 -10.83 3.03 4.70
CA TYR A 109 -11.52 3.19 5.98
C TYR A 109 -12.95 3.69 5.81
N TRP A 110 -13.16 4.64 4.89
CA TRP A 110 -14.50 5.14 4.57
C TRP A 110 -15.41 4.05 4.01
N ALA A 111 -14.93 3.24 3.06
CA ALA A 111 -15.72 2.17 2.48
C ALA A 111 -16.07 1.08 3.51
N VAL A 112 -15.11 0.71 4.38
CA VAL A 112 -15.33 -0.23 5.47
C VAL A 112 -16.28 0.35 6.54
N PHE A 113 -16.14 1.64 6.88
CA PHE A 113 -17.07 2.33 7.77
C PHE A 113 -18.49 2.36 7.20
N ALA A 114 -18.65 2.67 5.92
CA ALA A 114 -19.93 2.69 5.24
C ALA A 114 -20.59 1.29 5.22
N LEU A 115 -19.80 0.24 4.97
CA LEU A 115 -20.25 -1.14 5.05
C LEU A 115 -20.65 -1.52 6.48
N GLY A 116 -19.78 -1.24 7.45
CA GLY A 116 -20.04 -1.51 8.87
C GLY A 116 -21.26 -0.76 9.41
N ARG A 117 -21.41 0.51 9.04
CA ARG A 117 -22.58 1.34 9.44
C ARG A 117 -23.90 0.71 8.99
N ARG A 118 -23.91 0.10 7.81
CA ARG A 118 -25.12 -0.56 7.28
C ARG A 118 -25.42 -1.87 7.99
N MET A 119 -24.41 -2.61 8.44
CA MET A 119 -24.54 -3.92 9.07
C MET A 119 -24.69 -3.86 10.59
N LEU A 120 -23.96 -2.93 11.23
CA LEU A 120 -23.71 -2.91 12.67
C LEU A 120 -24.15 -1.61 13.35
N GLY A 121 -24.47 -0.57 12.55
CA GLY A 121 -24.67 0.78 13.04
C GLY A 121 -23.36 1.58 13.17
N ALA A 122 -23.53 2.90 13.30
CA ALA A 122 -22.41 3.84 13.19
C ALA A 122 -21.35 3.70 14.30
N ALA A 123 -21.79 3.45 15.55
CA ALA A 123 -20.88 3.33 16.69
C ALA A 123 -19.96 2.09 16.56
N HIS A 124 -20.53 0.93 16.21
CA HIS A 124 -19.76 -0.30 16.01
C HIS A 124 -18.87 -0.22 14.78
N ALA A 125 -19.32 0.43 13.70
CA ALA A 125 -18.49 0.67 12.53
C ALA A 125 -17.30 1.58 12.85
N ALA A 126 -17.48 2.64 13.64
CA ALA A 126 -16.37 3.49 14.05
C ALA A 126 -15.37 2.75 14.94
N MET A 127 -15.85 1.89 15.86
CA MET A 127 -14.96 1.03 16.66
C MET A 127 -14.15 0.07 15.77
N ALA A 128 -14.76 -0.49 14.72
CA ALA A 128 -14.04 -1.35 13.77
C ALA A 128 -12.90 -0.59 13.08
N ILE A 129 -13.11 0.66 12.67
CA ILE A 129 -12.05 1.49 12.06
C ILE A 129 -10.95 1.83 13.05
N LEU A 130 -11.29 2.15 14.30
CA LEU A 130 -10.27 2.38 15.34
C LEU A 130 -9.40 1.14 15.57
N LEU A 131 -9.99 -0.06 15.53
CA LEU A 131 -9.24 -1.32 15.59
C LEU A 131 -8.34 -1.52 14.37
N MET A 132 -8.80 -1.15 13.16
CA MET A 132 -8.00 -1.26 11.93
C MET A 132 -6.74 -0.40 11.96
N ALA A 133 -6.76 0.75 12.65
CA ALA A 133 -5.56 1.56 12.85
C ALA A 133 -4.44 0.81 13.61
N GLY A 134 -4.78 -0.25 14.33
CA GLY A 134 -3.83 -1.16 14.97
C GLY A 134 -3.26 -2.26 14.05
N ILE A 135 -3.66 -2.30 12.77
CA ILE A 135 -3.12 -3.26 11.80
C ILE A 135 -1.94 -2.60 11.05
N SER A 136 -0.75 -3.16 11.19
CA SER A 136 0.49 -2.56 10.66
C SER A 136 0.49 -2.38 9.14
N VAL A 137 -0.31 -3.16 8.42
CA VAL A 137 -0.46 -3.07 6.95
C VAL A 137 -0.97 -1.70 6.48
N PHE A 138 -1.74 -0.99 7.30
CA PHE A 138 -2.25 0.35 7.00
C PHE A 138 -1.29 1.48 7.42
N THR A 139 -0.06 1.17 7.77
CA THR A 139 0.96 2.11 8.25
C THR A 139 2.17 2.13 7.31
N VAL A 140 3.33 1.66 7.78
CA VAL A 140 4.61 1.69 7.03
C VAL A 140 4.52 1.19 5.58
N PRO A 141 3.87 0.04 5.29
CA PRO A 141 3.81 -0.46 3.92
C PRO A 141 3.11 0.47 2.93
N THR A 142 2.26 1.39 3.43
CA THR A 142 1.55 2.34 2.57
C THR A 142 2.44 3.44 2.02
N LEU A 143 3.63 3.64 2.54
CA LEU A 143 4.58 4.63 2.04
C LEU A 143 5.18 4.22 0.68
N ASP A 144 5.29 2.93 0.43
CA ASP A 144 5.66 2.37 -0.87
C ASP A 144 4.41 2.26 -1.76
N PHE A 145 4.04 3.40 -2.38
CA PHE A 145 2.85 3.43 -3.23
C PHE A 145 3.03 2.55 -4.47
N GLY A 146 2.06 1.67 -4.65
CA GLY A 146 2.02 0.77 -5.80
C GLY A 146 0.66 0.07 -5.93
N PRO A 147 0.59 -1.02 -6.71
CA PRO A 147 -0.64 -1.78 -6.93
C PRO A 147 -1.31 -2.23 -5.63
N THR A 148 -0.53 -2.60 -4.62
CA THR A 148 -1.03 -3.05 -3.31
C THR A 148 -1.82 -1.96 -2.58
N VAL A 149 -1.30 -0.73 -2.58
CA VAL A 149 -1.92 0.39 -1.87
C VAL A 149 -3.19 0.84 -2.59
N LEU A 150 -3.14 0.95 -3.92
CA LEU A 150 -4.32 1.33 -4.72
C LEU A 150 -5.41 0.23 -4.69
N ALA A 151 -5.04 -1.03 -4.54
CA ALA A 151 -5.99 -2.13 -4.40
C ALA A 151 -6.83 -2.06 -3.12
N MET A 152 -6.35 -1.41 -2.04
CA MET A 152 -7.08 -1.31 -0.77
C MET A 152 -8.46 -0.64 -0.92
N PRO A 153 -8.57 0.61 -1.39
CA PRO A 153 -9.85 1.28 -1.53
C PRO A 153 -10.74 0.62 -2.58
N LEU A 154 -10.16 0.08 -3.65
CA LEU A 154 -10.91 -0.60 -4.70
C LEU A 154 -11.54 -1.90 -4.20
N THR A 155 -10.79 -2.70 -3.42
CA THR A 155 -11.30 -3.92 -2.76
C THR A 155 -12.40 -3.57 -1.75
N ALA A 156 -12.17 -2.57 -0.88
CA ALA A 156 -13.17 -2.16 0.11
C ALA A 156 -14.45 -1.64 -0.55
N THR A 157 -14.33 -0.85 -1.62
CA THR A 157 -15.46 -0.34 -2.40
C THR A 157 -16.18 -1.48 -3.12
N ALA A 158 -15.46 -2.40 -3.74
CA ALA A 158 -16.06 -3.58 -4.38
C ALA A 158 -16.86 -4.41 -3.37
N LEU A 159 -16.33 -4.66 -2.17
CA LEU A 159 -17.04 -5.39 -1.11
C LEU A 159 -18.26 -4.62 -0.59
N LEU A 160 -18.16 -3.30 -0.39
CA LEU A 160 -19.28 -2.46 0.01
C LEU A 160 -20.44 -2.56 -0.99
N PHE A 161 -20.14 -2.35 -2.28
CA PHE A 161 -21.17 -2.32 -3.31
C PHE A 161 -21.65 -3.74 -3.70
N CYS A 162 -20.79 -4.77 -3.60
CA CYS A 162 -21.21 -6.18 -3.68
C CYS A 162 -22.26 -6.50 -2.61
N TYR A 163 -22.01 -6.15 -1.34
CA TYR A 163 -22.98 -6.37 -0.27
C TYR A 163 -24.30 -5.63 -0.55
N ARG A 164 -24.25 -4.35 -0.94
CA ARG A 164 -25.44 -3.55 -1.28
C ARG A 164 -26.19 -4.12 -2.48
N ALA A 165 -25.50 -4.52 -3.52
CA ALA A 165 -26.07 -5.13 -4.70
C ALA A 165 -26.80 -6.44 -4.38
N LEU A 166 -26.20 -7.30 -3.54
CA LEU A 166 -26.83 -8.56 -3.09
C LEU A 166 -28.01 -8.31 -2.15
N ALA A 167 -27.95 -7.31 -1.29
CA ALA A 167 -29.02 -6.98 -0.33
C ALA A 167 -30.19 -6.28 -1.02
N ASP A 168 -29.96 -5.21 -1.77
CA ASP A 168 -30.98 -4.29 -2.28
C ASP A 168 -31.32 -4.49 -3.76
N ASN A 169 -30.42 -5.16 -4.52
CA ASN A 169 -30.53 -5.38 -5.97
C ASN A 169 -30.71 -4.11 -6.81
N ARG A 170 -30.10 -3.01 -6.41
CA ARG A 170 -30.15 -1.75 -7.16
C ARG A 170 -29.16 -1.79 -8.33
N ARG A 171 -29.60 -1.36 -9.54
CA ARG A 171 -28.75 -1.34 -10.74
C ARG A 171 -27.47 -0.53 -10.54
N LEU A 172 -27.57 0.61 -9.86
CA LEU A 172 -26.41 1.47 -9.58
C LEU A 172 -25.36 0.78 -8.70
N ASP A 173 -25.79 0.00 -7.68
CA ASP A 173 -24.87 -0.73 -6.81
C ASP A 173 -24.11 -1.82 -7.60
N TRP A 174 -24.77 -2.50 -8.54
CA TRP A 174 -24.12 -3.44 -9.46
C TRP A 174 -23.13 -2.74 -10.40
N ALA A 175 -23.48 -1.56 -10.93
CA ALA A 175 -22.60 -0.80 -11.81
C ALA A 175 -21.33 -0.32 -11.08
N ILE A 176 -21.48 0.24 -9.86
CA ILE A 176 -20.33 0.69 -9.06
C ILE A 176 -19.48 -0.51 -8.63
N PHE A 177 -20.11 -1.63 -8.26
CA PHE A 177 -19.40 -2.87 -7.97
C PHE A 177 -18.56 -3.33 -9.16
N GLY A 178 -19.14 -3.38 -10.36
CA GLY A 178 -18.44 -3.74 -11.59
C GLY A 178 -17.29 -2.80 -11.92
N ALA A 179 -17.50 -1.49 -11.76
CA ALA A 179 -16.47 -0.48 -11.98
C ALA A 179 -15.31 -0.62 -10.97
N ALA A 180 -15.61 -0.76 -9.67
CA ALA A 180 -14.60 -0.92 -8.63
C ALA A 180 -13.78 -2.21 -8.84
N LEU A 181 -14.44 -3.31 -9.19
CA LEU A 181 -13.78 -4.58 -9.47
C LEU A 181 -12.96 -4.53 -10.78
N GLY A 182 -13.48 -3.87 -11.82
CA GLY A 182 -12.75 -3.64 -13.07
C GLY A 182 -11.48 -2.82 -12.86
N LEU A 183 -11.58 -1.71 -12.11
CA LEU A 183 -10.42 -0.90 -11.72
C LEU A 183 -9.44 -1.67 -10.82
N LEU A 184 -9.93 -2.55 -9.94
CA LEU A 184 -9.08 -3.41 -9.14
C LEU A 184 -8.27 -4.38 -10.02
N ILE A 185 -8.89 -5.00 -11.03
CA ILE A 185 -8.19 -5.88 -11.98
C ILE A 185 -7.19 -5.08 -12.82
N LEU A 186 -7.54 -3.85 -13.21
CA LEU A 186 -6.64 -2.92 -13.89
C LEU A 186 -5.51 -2.39 -13.00
N THR A 187 -5.59 -2.62 -11.68
CA THR A 187 -4.54 -2.33 -10.69
C THR A 187 -3.65 -3.54 -10.44
N THR A 188 -4.27 -4.70 -10.26
CA THR A 188 -3.59 -5.96 -9.93
C THR A 188 -4.43 -7.17 -10.32
N TYR A 189 -3.79 -8.21 -10.87
CA TYR A 189 -4.48 -9.47 -11.24
C TYR A 189 -5.09 -10.21 -10.04
N THR A 190 -4.75 -9.83 -8.81
CA THR A 190 -5.41 -10.39 -7.61
C THR A 190 -6.89 -10.01 -7.53
N GLY A 191 -7.33 -9.00 -8.29
CA GLY A 191 -8.74 -8.70 -8.50
C GLY A 191 -9.53 -9.86 -9.10
N LEU A 192 -8.90 -10.72 -9.92
CA LEU A 192 -9.50 -11.95 -10.46
C LEU A 192 -9.77 -12.97 -9.35
N ILE A 193 -8.88 -13.04 -8.35
CA ILE A 193 -9.09 -13.90 -7.16
C ILE A 193 -10.31 -13.42 -6.39
N LEU A 194 -10.42 -12.10 -6.16
CA LEU A 194 -11.59 -11.53 -5.49
C LEU A 194 -12.88 -11.80 -6.29
N LEU A 195 -12.85 -11.66 -7.61
CA LEU A 195 -13.98 -12.02 -8.49
C LEU A 195 -14.41 -13.48 -8.28
N GLY A 196 -13.44 -14.41 -8.29
CA GLY A 196 -13.70 -15.84 -8.03
C GLY A 196 -14.29 -16.10 -6.65
N LEU A 197 -13.76 -15.43 -5.61
CA LEU A 197 -14.29 -15.53 -4.24
C LEU A 197 -15.70 -14.97 -4.11
N ILE A 198 -16.01 -13.86 -4.79
CA ILE A 198 -17.36 -13.31 -4.84
C ILE A 198 -18.31 -14.26 -5.55
N ALA A 199 -17.91 -14.83 -6.69
CA ALA A 199 -18.70 -15.84 -7.39
C ALA A 199 -18.97 -17.08 -6.50
N LEU A 200 -17.95 -17.57 -5.80
CA LEU A 200 -18.06 -18.65 -4.82
C LEU A 200 -19.06 -18.30 -3.71
N PHE A 201 -18.96 -17.10 -3.13
CA PHE A 201 -19.87 -16.62 -2.09
C PHE A 201 -21.31 -16.51 -2.62
N MET A 202 -21.50 -16.05 -3.85
CA MET A 202 -22.83 -16.00 -4.48
C MET A 202 -23.44 -17.39 -4.66
N VAL A 203 -22.64 -18.37 -5.10
CA VAL A 203 -23.10 -19.77 -5.24
C VAL A 203 -23.37 -20.40 -3.88
N ALA A 204 -22.58 -20.12 -2.87
CA ALA A 204 -22.73 -20.70 -1.52
C ALA A 204 -23.95 -20.16 -0.77
N THR A 205 -24.40 -18.92 -1.04
CA THR A 205 -25.47 -18.28 -0.29
C THR A 205 -26.81 -18.28 -1.02
N ARG A 206 -27.94 -18.41 -0.29
CA ARG A 206 -29.28 -18.35 -0.90
C ARG A 206 -29.54 -17.02 -1.61
N ARG A 207 -29.17 -15.90 -0.99
CA ARG A 207 -29.29 -14.54 -1.59
C ARG A 207 -28.42 -14.41 -2.84
N GLY A 208 -27.20 -14.93 -2.82
CA GLY A 208 -26.32 -14.93 -3.99
C GLY A 208 -26.92 -15.71 -5.15
N ARG A 209 -27.37 -16.95 -4.91
CA ARG A 209 -27.99 -17.79 -5.96
C ARG A 209 -29.21 -17.14 -6.58
N SER A 210 -30.07 -16.51 -5.79
CA SER A 210 -31.28 -15.84 -6.32
C SER A 210 -30.97 -14.63 -7.21
N ARG A 211 -29.72 -14.09 -7.16
CA ARG A 211 -29.26 -12.96 -7.97
C ARG A 211 -28.34 -13.35 -9.11
N LEU A 212 -27.74 -14.56 -9.05
CA LEU A 212 -26.64 -14.97 -9.92
C LEU A 212 -26.96 -14.87 -11.42
N LEU A 213 -28.16 -15.26 -11.81
CA LEU A 213 -28.63 -15.20 -13.22
C LEU A 213 -29.40 -13.90 -13.56
N GLY A 214 -29.36 -12.91 -12.67
CA GLY A 214 -30.01 -11.62 -12.88
C GLY A 214 -29.21 -10.70 -13.81
N ILE A 215 -29.87 -9.65 -14.30
CA ILE A 215 -29.24 -8.61 -15.14
C ILE A 215 -28.11 -7.89 -14.39
N GLY A 216 -28.21 -7.76 -13.06
CA GLY A 216 -27.23 -7.04 -12.24
C GLY A 216 -25.80 -7.60 -12.32
N PRO A 217 -25.55 -8.88 -12.00
CA PRO A 217 -24.23 -9.50 -12.14
C PRO A 217 -23.69 -9.47 -13.57
N LEU A 218 -24.58 -9.68 -14.58
CA LEU A 218 -24.16 -9.60 -15.99
C LEU A 218 -23.72 -8.19 -16.37
N ALA A 219 -24.45 -7.17 -15.92
CA ALA A 219 -24.06 -5.76 -16.15
C ALA A 219 -22.74 -5.42 -15.44
N ALA A 220 -22.55 -5.90 -14.19
CA ALA A 220 -21.29 -5.74 -13.47
C ALA A 220 -20.12 -6.41 -14.21
N LEU A 221 -20.30 -7.64 -14.68
CA LEU A 221 -19.28 -8.36 -15.45
C LEU A 221 -18.96 -7.63 -16.78
N PHE A 222 -19.98 -7.14 -17.47
CA PHE A 222 -19.79 -6.34 -18.68
C PHE A 222 -18.94 -5.09 -18.41
N ILE A 223 -19.20 -4.37 -17.30
CA ILE A 223 -18.41 -3.20 -16.91
C ILE A 223 -16.97 -3.60 -16.57
N VAL A 224 -16.76 -4.73 -15.85
CA VAL A 224 -15.42 -5.26 -15.56
C VAL A 224 -14.64 -5.49 -16.86
N VAL A 225 -15.25 -6.15 -17.84
CA VAL A 225 -14.63 -6.41 -19.16
C VAL A 225 -14.33 -5.08 -19.86
N LEU A 226 -15.31 -4.18 -19.94
CA LEU A 226 -15.18 -2.90 -20.64
C LEU A 226 -14.02 -2.06 -20.09
N VAL A 227 -13.87 -1.96 -18.76
CA VAL A 227 -12.77 -1.24 -18.10
C VAL A 227 -11.41 -1.85 -18.45
N ASN A 228 -11.34 -3.16 -18.65
CA ASN A 228 -10.09 -3.86 -18.91
C ASN A 228 -9.76 -4.07 -20.40
N VAL A 229 -10.67 -3.72 -21.33
CA VAL A 229 -10.45 -3.89 -22.78
C VAL A 229 -9.11 -3.34 -23.27
N PRO A 230 -8.69 -2.09 -22.92
CA PRO A 230 -7.40 -1.58 -23.41
C PRO A 230 -6.21 -2.42 -22.93
N HIS A 231 -6.26 -2.89 -21.70
CA HIS A 231 -5.20 -3.74 -21.13
C HIS A 231 -5.21 -5.14 -21.73
N ILE A 232 -6.39 -5.73 -22.00
CA ILE A 232 -6.51 -7.04 -22.66
C ILE A 232 -5.92 -6.98 -24.08
N ILE A 233 -6.22 -5.91 -24.85
CA ILE A 233 -5.63 -5.70 -26.18
C ILE A 233 -4.11 -5.58 -26.10
N TRP A 234 -3.59 -4.90 -25.06
CA TRP A 234 -2.15 -4.81 -24.84
C TRP A 234 -1.52 -6.18 -24.54
N LEU A 235 -2.14 -6.98 -23.67
CA LEU A 235 -1.66 -8.34 -23.35
C LEU A 235 -1.54 -9.21 -24.60
N GLU A 236 -2.55 -9.17 -25.46
CA GLU A 236 -2.57 -9.92 -26.71
C GLU A 236 -1.45 -9.46 -27.66
N ARG A 237 -1.30 -8.15 -27.88
CA ARG A 237 -0.29 -7.58 -28.78
C ARG A 237 1.14 -7.77 -28.28
N ALA A 238 1.36 -7.66 -26.97
CA ALA A 238 2.67 -7.83 -26.36
C ALA A 238 3.09 -9.31 -26.27
N GLY A 239 2.19 -10.27 -26.55
CA GLY A 239 2.43 -11.68 -26.32
C GLY A 239 2.73 -12.01 -24.85
N PHE A 240 2.32 -11.12 -23.94
CA PHE A 240 2.61 -11.26 -22.51
C PHE A 240 1.60 -12.20 -21.88
N ASP A 241 2.11 -13.29 -21.28
CA ASP A 241 1.30 -14.18 -20.47
C ASP A 241 1.26 -13.66 -19.01
N PRO A 242 0.13 -13.13 -18.53
CA PRO A 242 0.03 -12.63 -17.16
C PRO A 242 0.04 -13.76 -16.11
N LEU A 243 -0.08 -15.02 -16.56
CA LEU A 243 -0.31 -16.18 -15.70
C LEU A 243 0.72 -17.32 -15.88
N PRO A 244 2.01 -17.05 -16.23
CA PRO A 244 2.98 -18.13 -16.45
C PRO A 244 3.17 -18.96 -15.17
N ALA A 245 3.06 -18.34 -14.00
CA ALA A 245 3.17 -19.01 -12.72
C ALA A 245 1.98 -19.96 -12.45
N ILE A 246 0.77 -19.68 -12.96
CA ILE A 246 -0.38 -20.57 -12.81
C ILE A 246 -0.19 -21.85 -13.63
N LYS A 247 0.40 -21.75 -14.82
CA LYS A 247 0.71 -22.92 -15.66
C LYS A 247 1.74 -23.85 -15.01
N ALA A 248 2.58 -23.33 -14.13
CA ALA A 248 3.58 -24.10 -13.40
C ALA A 248 3.04 -24.78 -12.12
N ILE A 249 1.83 -24.44 -11.64
CA ILE A 249 1.24 -25.02 -10.42
C ILE A 249 1.20 -26.55 -10.42
N PRO A 250 0.83 -27.25 -11.52
CA PRO A 250 0.79 -28.71 -11.54
C PRO A 250 2.12 -29.38 -11.28
N ALA A 251 3.24 -28.72 -11.61
CA ALA A 251 4.60 -29.23 -11.38
C ALA A 251 5.10 -28.97 -9.94
N LEU A 252 4.32 -28.26 -9.14
CA LEU A 252 4.70 -27.82 -7.81
C LEU A 252 4.16 -28.78 -6.75
N MET A 253 4.91 -29.81 -6.42
CA MET A 253 4.60 -30.67 -5.26
C MET A 253 4.75 -29.88 -3.96
N ILE A 254 3.79 -30.05 -3.03
CA ILE A 254 3.84 -29.45 -1.68
C ILE A 254 4.95 -30.17 -0.90
N GLY A 255 6.10 -29.50 -0.75
CA GLY A 255 7.21 -29.99 0.07
C GLY A 255 7.25 -29.31 1.44
N GLU A 256 8.00 -29.88 2.38
CA GLU A 256 8.15 -29.39 3.75
C GLU A 256 8.57 -27.91 3.83
N LYS A 257 9.49 -27.47 2.97
CA LYS A 257 9.92 -26.06 2.86
C LYS A 257 8.78 -25.11 2.50
N ARG A 258 7.78 -25.56 1.75
CA ARG A 258 6.64 -24.74 1.35
C ARG A 258 5.64 -24.61 2.46
N LEU A 259 5.39 -25.68 3.22
CA LEU A 259 4.53 -25.64 4.39
C LEU A 259 5.10 -24.65 5.43
N THR A 260 6.40 -24.68 5.67
CA THR A 260 7.09 -23.73 6.55
C THR A 260 6.96 -22.29 6.03
N SER A 261 7.13 -22.06 4.73
CA SER A 261 6.94 -20.74 4.11
C SER A 261 5.50 -20.23 4.25
N TRP A 262 4.51 -21.11 4.07
CA TRP A 262 3.11 -20.77 4.27
C TRP A 262 2.80 -20.42 5.74
N ALA A 263 3.30 -21.24 6.67
CA ALA A 263 3.16 -20.96 8.09
C ALA A 263 3.77 -19.60 8.47
N ASN A 264 4.94 -19.26 7.93
CA ASN A 264 5.58 -17.97 8.14
C ASN A 264 4.75 -16.80 7.60
N LEU A 265 4.12 -16.94 6.42
CA LEU A 265 3.23 -15.91 5.87
C LEU A 265 1.97 -15.73 6.72
N LEU A 266 1.38 -16.84 7.21
CA LEU A 266 0.25 -16.77 8.14
C LEU A 266 0.65 -16.08 9.45
N LEU A 267 1.80 -16.43 10.02
CA LEU A 267 2.33 -15.78 11.21
C LEU A 267 2.55 -14.28 10.97
N LEU A 268 3.11 -13.89 9.84
CA LEU A 268 3.29 -12.47 9.49
C LEU A 268 1.95 -11.73 9.44
N LEU A 269 0.91 -12.34 8.86
CA LEU A 269 -0.44 -11.77 8.86
C LEU A 269 -1.01 -11.67 10.29
N VAL A 270 -0.81 -12.68 11.13
CA VAL A 270 -1.23 -12.64 12.54
C VAL A 270 -0.50 -11.52 13.28
N PHE A 271 0.82 -11.41 13.13
CA PHE A 271 1.61 -10.34 13.75
C PHE A 271 1.21 -8.95 13.24
N SER A 272 0.78 -8.83 11.98
CA SER A 272 0.27 -7.55 11.47
C SER A 272 -0.95 -7.04 12.23
N HIS A 273 -1.69 -7.91 12.91
CA HIS A 273 -2.85 -7.59 13.73
C HIS A 273 -2.52 -7.34 15.22
N ALA A 274 -1.24 -7.36 15.62
CA ALA A 274 -0.86 -7.24 17.02
C ALA A 274 -1.46 -5.99 17.70
N GLY A 275 -1.40 -4.83 17.07
CA GLY A 275 -2.01 -3.61 17.62
C GLY A 275 -3.53 -3.68 17.73
N LEU A 276 -4.20 -4.32 16.76
CA LEU A 276 -5.65 -4.59 16.83
C LEU A 276 -5.97 -5.48 18.05
N VAL A 277 -5.20 -6.55 18.26
CA VAL A 277 -5.40 -7.48 19.38
C VAL A 277 -5.18 -6.76 20.72
N VAL A 278 -4.13 -5.93 20.83
CA VAL A 278 -3.87 -5.13 22.04
C VAL A 278 -5.03 -4.17 22.31
N LEU A 279 -5.52 -3.44 21.30
CA LEU A 279 -6.66 -2.54 21.44
C LEU A 279 -7.93 -3.30 21.86
N ALA A 280 -8.22 -4.43 21.23
CA ALA A 280 -9.38 -5.25 21.57
C ALA A 280 -9.29 -5.81 22.98
N ALA A 281 -8.13 -6.26 23.43
CA ALA A 281 -7.91 -6.78 24.76
C ALA A 281 -8.08 -5.69 25.85
N VAL A 282 -7.52 -4.50 25.62
CA VAL A 282 -7.65 -3.37 26.56
C VAL A 282 -9.09 -2.87 26.62
N ALA A 283 -9.74 -2.67 25.47
CA ALA A 283 -11.12 -2.22 25.39
C ALA A 283 -12.13 -3.26 25.90
N GLY A 284 -11.87 -4.56 25.65
CA GLY A 284 -12.68 -5.69 26.12
C GLY A 284 -12.52 -6.02 27.60
N GLY A 285 -11.60 -5.35 28.30
CA GLY A 285 -11.45 -5.48 29.74
C GLY A 285 -10.62 -6.68 30.23
N VAL A 286 -9.78 -7.28 29.39
CA VAL A 286 -8.89 -8.38 29.78
C VAL A 286 -8.01 -8.00 30.99
N LEU A 287 -7.65 -6.70 31.09
CA LEU A 287 -6.89 -6.15 32.21
C LEU A 287 -7.79 -5.43 33.25
N ALA A 288 -9.11 -5.52 33.13
CA ALA A 288 -10.03 -4.85 34.04
C ALA A 288 -10.32 -5.73 35.27
N GLY A 289 -10.22 -5.15 36.47
CA GLY A 289 -10.64 -5.83 37.70
C GLY A 289 -12.17 -6.03 37.75
N LYS A 290 -12.65 -6.98 38.55
CA LYS A 290 -14.05 -7.41 38.68
C LYS A 290 -15.06 -6.28 39.00
N ARG A 291 -14.61 -5.10 39.44
CA ARG A 291 -15.45 -3.95 39.85
C ARG A 291 -15.49 -2.79 38.87
N ALA A 292 -14.91 -2.92 37.69
CA ALA A 292 -14.88 -1.81 36.73
C ALA A 292 -16.27 -1.61 36.10
N SER A 293 -16.86 -0.43 36.33
CA SER A 293 -18.07 -0.02 35.57
C SER A 293 -17.68 0.28 34.13
N ALA A 294 -18.41 -0.25 33.17
CA ALA A 294 -18.15 -0.04 31.76
C ALA A 294 -19.42 0.42 31.05
N PRO A 295 -19.37 1.54 30.30
CA PRO A 295 -20.47 1.92 29.46
C PRO A 295 -20.65 0.86 28.36
N ALA A 296 -21.90 0.51 28.14
CA ALA A 296 -22.28 -0.45 27.12
C ALA A 296 -22.70 0.26 25.83
N VAL A 297 -22.34 -0.34 24.72
CA VAL A 297 -22.83 0.03 23.39
C VAL A 297 -23.58 -1.17 22.84
N GLU A 298 -24.87 -0.98 22.64
CA GLU A 298 -25.80 -2.01 22.14
C GLU A 298 -26.13 -1.75 20.68
N ARG A 299 -26.38 -2.81 19.92
CA ARG A 299 -26.86 -2.73 18.54
C ARG A 299 -28.00 -3.72 18.29
N VAL A 300 -28.71 -3.49 17.22
CA VAL A 300 -29.66 -4.47 16.69
C VAL A 300 -28.89 -5.73 16.29
N PRO A 301 -29.43 -6.95 16.55
CA PRO A 301 -28.84 -8.21 16.13
C PRO A 301 -28.52 -8.20 14.62
N ILE A 302 -27.33 -8.71 14.28
CA ILE A 302 -26.84 -8.71 12.89
C ILE A 302 -27.61 -9.73 12.03
N ASP A 303 -27.97 -9.34 10.81
CA ASP A 303 -28.52 -10.28 9.81
C ASP A 303 -27.53 -11.44 9.58
N PRO A 304 -27.96 -12.71 9.61
CA PRO A 304 -27.13 -13.87 9.32
C PRO A 304 -26.35 -13.75 8.01
N PHE A 305 -26.93 -13.16 6.96
CA PHE A 305 -26.25 -12.91 5.70
C PHE A 305 -25.08 -11.94 5.86
N ALA A 306 -25.26 -10.85 6.60
CA ALA A 306 -24.19 -9.88 6.90
C ALA A 306 -23.05 -10.53 7.70
N ARG A 307 -23.39 -11.39 8.67
CA ARG A 307 -22.41 -12.16 9.47
C ARG A 307 -21.58 -13.08 8.59
N HIS A 308 -22.22 -13.85 7.72
CA HIS A 308 -21.52 -14.74 6.77
C HIS A 308 -20.64 -13.95 5.81
N PHE A 309 -21.13 -12.80 5.31
CA PHE A 309 -20.35 -11.92 4.42
C PHE A 309 -19.06 -11.44 5.09
N VAL A 310 -19.16 -10.91 6.32
CA VAL A 310 -17.99 -10.40 7.04
C VAL A 310 -16.97 -11.51 7.31
N TYR A 311 -17.41 -12.67 7.82
CA TYR A 311 -16.48 -13.76 8.13
C TYR A 311 -15.85 -14.35 6.87
N PHE A 312 -16.63 -14.53 5.81
CA PHE A 312 -16.09 -15.06 4.56
C PHE A 312 -15.01 -14.16 4.01
N PHE A 313 -15.31 -12.86 3.84
CA PHE A 313 -14.34 -11.92 3.24
C PHE A 313 -13.24 -11.43 4.20
N ALA A 314 -13.35 -11.69 5.49
CA ALA A 314 -12.25 -11.46 6.43
C ALA A 314 -11.25 -12.63 6.48
N LEU A 315 -11.70 -13.88 6.29
CA LEU A 315 -10.87 -15.06 6.51
C LEU A 315 -10.42 -15.72 5.21
N VAL A 316 -11.34 -15.95 4.26
CA VAL A 316 -11.06 -16.74 3.06
C VAL A 316 -10.05 -16.05 2.13
N PRO A 317 -10.12 -14.72 1.87
CA PRO A 317 -9.09 -14.05 1.06
C PRO A 317 -7.69 -14.14 1.65
N ALA A 318 -7.54 -14.02 2.97
CA ALA A 318 -6.26 -14.13 3.65
C ALA A 318 -5.67 -15.54 3.52
N PHE A 319 -6.49 -16.57 3.71
CA PHE A 319 -6.08 -17.97 3.54
C PHE A 319 -5.69 -18.26 2.08
N VAL A 320 -6.51 -17.87 1.12
CA VAL A 320 -6.26 -18.11 -0.31
C VAL A 320 -5.03 -17.35 -0.80
N ALA A 321 -4.86 -16.08 -0.38
CA ALA A 321 -3.71 -15.27 -0.79
C ALA A 321 -2.38 -15.85 -0.29
N THR A 322 -2.32 -16.28 0.97
CA THR A 322 -1.11 -16.89 1.52
C THR A 322 -0.80 -18.23 0.89
N LEU A 323 -1.82 -19.06 0.65
CA LEU A 323 -1.66 -20.34 -0.02
C LEU A 323 -1.14 -20.17 -1.46
N LEU A 324 -1.75 -19.26 -2.23
CA LEU A 324 -1.31 -18.97 -3.60
C LEU A 324 0.11 -18.37 -3.63
N ALA A 325 0.48 -17.52 -2.69
CA ALA A 325 1.84 -16.97 -2.60
C ALA A 325 2.88 -18.09 -2.48
N VAL A 326 2.61 -19.09 -1.66
CA VAL A 326 3.51 -20.26 -1.48
C VAL A 326 3.51 -21.16 -2.72
N LEU A 327 2.33 -21.44 -3.28
CA LEU A 327 2.23 -22.26 -4.49
C LEU A 327 2.94 -21.62 -5.69
N LEU A 328 2.90 -20.30 -5.80
CA LEU A 328 3.56 -19.53 -6.86
C LEU A 328 5.04 -19.19 -6.55
N GLY A 329 5.57 -19.64 -5.41
CA GLY A 329 6.94 -19.33 -4.99
C GLY A 329 7.22 -17.86 -4.71
N ARG A 330 6.18 -17.08 -4.35
CA ARG A 330 6.32 -15.65 -4.06
C ARG A 330 6.57 -15.41 -2.57
N PRO A 331 7.44 -14.44 -2.20
CA PRO A 331 7.77 -14.18 -0.80
C PRO A 331 6.63 -13.51 -0.01
N ALA A 332 5.71 -12.84 -0.68
CA ALA A 332 4.59 -12.13 -0.07
C ALA A 332 3.24 -12.65 -0.57
N PRO A 333 2.14 -12.47 0.18
CA PRO A 333 0.80 -12.75 -0.29
C PRO A 333 0.53 -12.07 -1.63
N VAL A 334 -0.16 -12.76 -2.53
CA VAL A 334 -0.48 -12.24 -3.87
C VAL A 334 -1.30 -10.96 -3.74
N GLY A 335 -0.83 -9.86 -4.34
CA GLY A 335 -1.43 -8.53 -4.21
C GLY A 335 -1.15 -7.82 -2.89
N GLY A 336 -0.15 -8.31 -2.11
CA GLY A 336 0.17 -7.77 -0.79
C GLY A 336 -0.77 -8.25 0.31
N ALA A 337 -0.44 -7.92 1.55
CA ALA A 337 -1.22 -8.32 2.72
C ALA A 337 -2.47 -7.45 2.96
N ALA A 338 -2.53 -6.24 2.39
CA ALA A 338 -3.56 -5.26 2.71
C ALA A 338 -4.99 -5.66 2.27
N PRO A 339 -5.26 -6.06 1.02
CA PRO A 339 -6.60 -6.48 0.63
C PRO A 339 -7.17 -7.63 1.43
N PRO A 340 -6.40 -8.67 1.81
CA PRO A 340 -6.89 -9.75 2.65
C PRO A 340 -7.36 -9.34 4.05
N VAL A 341 -6.84 -8.24 4.62
CA VAL A 341 -7.12 -7.85 6.02
C VAL A 341 -8.13 -6.70 6.17
N ILE A 342 -8.71 -6.24 5.06
CA ILE A 342 -9.59 -5.06 5.03
C ILE A 342 -10.81 -5.20 5.96
N LEU A 343 -11.39 -6.38 6.12
CA LEU A 343 -12.56 -6.58 6.98
C LEU A 343 -12.22 -7.08 8.39
N SER A 344 -10.95 -7.17 8.77
CA SER A 344 -10.54 -7.72 10.08
C SER A 344 -11.15 -6.94 11.26
N GLY A 345 -11.20 -5.61 11.20
CA GLY A 345 -11.82 -4.80 12.25
C GLY A 345 -13.32 -5.07 12.39
N LEU A 346 -14.03 -5.22 11.28
CA LEU A 346 -15.45 -5.58 11.31
C LEU A 346 -15.65 -7.00 11.85
N ALA A 347 -14.81 -7.95 11.46
CA ALA A 347 -14.90 -9.33 11.95
C ALA A 347 -14.77 -9.40 13.47
N VAL A 348 -13.81 -8.67 14.05
CA VAL A 348 -13.61 -8.60 15.52
C VAL A 348 -14.86 -8.01 16.20
N ILE A 349 -15.44 -6.94 15.66
CA ILE A 349 -16.66 -6.34 16.23
C ILE A 349 -17.87 -7.29 16.11
N VAL A 350 -17.94 -8.08 15.04
CA VAL A 350 -19.01 -9.10 14.90
C VAL A 350 -18.84 -10.22 15.92
N VAL A 351 -17.60 -10.69 16.16
CA VAL A 351 -17.27 -11.71 17.18
C VAL A 351 -17.57 -11.20 18.60
N ALA A 352 -17.29 -9.91 18.87
CA ALA A 352 -17.54 -9.31 20.19
C ALA A 352 -19.02 -9.32 20.62
N GLY A 353 -19.94 -9.53 19.67
CA GLY A 353 -21.38 -9.67 19.93
C GLY A 353 -22.15 -8.36 19.81
N ASP A 354 -23.45 -8.42 20.16
CA ASP A 354 -24.39 -7.33 20.00
C ASP A 354 -24.31 -6.31 21.14
N PHE A 355 -23.67 -6.69 22.25
CA PHE A 355 -23.53 -5.90 23.46
C PHE A 355 -22.05 -5.79 23.83
N ILE A 356 -21.43 -4.63 23.53
CA ILE A 356 -20.02 -4.40 23.79
C ILE A 356 -19.87 -3.49 25.00
N ARG A 357 -19.20 -3.96 26.03
CA ARG A 357 -18.78 -3.15 27.18
C ARG A 357 -17.39 -2.59 26.94
N LEU A 358 -17.25 -1.28 26.94
CA LEU A 358 -15.94 -0.64 26.76
C LEU A 358 -15.32 -0.35 28.13
N TYR A 359 -14.37 -1.17 28.50
CA TYR A 359 -13.60 -0.99 29.71
C TYR A 359 -12.45 0.02 29.48
N ARG A 360 -12.06 0.72 30.55
CA ARG A 360 -10.87 1.59 30.55
C ARG A 360 -10.72 2.49 29.33
N GLN A 361 -11.78 3.18 28.93
CA GLN A 361 -11.82 4.02 27.71
C GLN A 361 -10.62 4.97 27.57
N ARG A 362 -10.14 5.56 28.69
CA ARG A 362 -8.95 6.44 28.67
C ARG A 362 -7.69 5.69 28.28
N ILE A 363 -7.51 4.47 28.82
CA ILE A 363 -6.35 3.64 28.47
C ILE A 363 -6.47 3.18 27.03
N SER A 364 -7.65 2.77 26.57
CA SER A 364 -7.88 2.42 25.16
C SER A 364 -7.57 3.58 24.22
N ALA A 365 -7.94 4.81 24.57
CA ALA A 365 -7.61 6.00 23.80
C ALA A 365 -6.11 6.30 23.80
N LEU A 366 -5.42 6.13 24.93
CA LEU A 366 -3.96 6.31 25.02
C LEU A 366 -3.21 5.23 24.22
N VAL A 367 -3.65 3.98 24.29
CA VAL A 367 -3.08 2.90 23.47
C VAL A 367 -3.30 3.17 21.98
N TRP A 368 -4.50 3.62 21.61
CA TRP A 368 -4.78 3.99 20.22
C TRP A 368 -3.88 5.15 19.75
N LEU A 369 -3.74 6.20 20.58
CA LEU A 369 -2.84 7.32 20.28
C LEU A 369 -1.38 6.84 20.19
N GLY A 370 -0.96 5.93 21.06
CA GLY A 370 0.34 5.28 20.99
C GLY A 370 0.55 4.54 19.68
N LEU A 371 -0.42 3.75 19.23
CA LEU A 371 -0.35 3.04 17.95
C LEU A 371 -0.36 3.99 16.74
N LEU A 372 -0.94 5.17 16.88
CA LEU A 372 -0.91 6.21 15.85
C LEU A 372 0.45 6.90 15.77
N VAL A 373 1.06 7.25 16.92
CA VAL A 373 2.24 8.13 16.99
C VAL A 373 3.55 7.34 17.07
N VAL A 374 3.58 6.20 17.78
CA VAL A 374 4.83 5.46 18.00
C VAL A 374 5.43 4.89 16.70
N PRO A 375 4.67 4.26 15.78
CA PRO A 375 5.27 3.74 14.55
C PRO A 375 5.96 4.81 13.69
N PRO A 376 5.35 5.98 13.40
CA PRO A 376 6.05 7.07 12.70
C PRO A 376 7.27 7.58 13.46
N ALA A 377 7.17 7.73 14.79
CA ALA A 377 8.30 8.17 15.62
C ALA A 377 9.47 7.16 15.58
N VAL A 378 9.16 5.86 15.59
CA VAL A 378 10.17 4.79 15.45
C VAL A 378 10.85 4.87 14.07
N ILE A 379 10.10 5.14 12.99
CA ILE A 379 10.69 5.30 11.65
C ILE A 379 11.62 6.50 11.60
N VAL A 380 11.20 7.64 12.13
CA VAL A 380 12.05 8.84 12.21
C VAL A 380 13.31 8.54 13.01
N ALA A 381 13.16 7.94 14.20
CA ALA A 381 14.29 7.53 15.01
C ALA A 381 15.21 6.55 14.27
N ALA A 382 14.66 5.54 13.61
CA ALA A 382 15.41 4.57 12.83
C ALA A 382 16.19 5.24 11.67
N THR A 383 15.57 6.17 10.96
CA THR A 383 16.19 6.89 9.85
C THR A 383 17.41 7.68 10.31
N VAL A 384 17.35 8.26 11.51
CA VAL A 384 18.45 9.04 12.07
C VAL A 384 19.50 8.17 12.76
N THR A 385 19.10 7.13 13.51
CA THR A 385 20.01 6.42 14.42
C THR A 385 20.64 5.16 13.82
N LEU A 386 19.95 4.41 12.95
CA LEU A 386 20.47 3.16 12.39
C LEU A 386 21.77 3.31 11.59
N PRO A 387 21.98 4.38 10.78
CA PRO A 387 23.27 4.61 10.13
C PRO A 387 24.44 4.75 11.12
N TRP A 388 24.20 5.27 12.32
CA TRP A 388 25.20 5.44 13.39
C TRP A 388 25.42 4.20 14.24
N THR A 389 24.36 3.51 14.60
CA THR A 389 24.40 2.40 15.56
C THR A 389 24.73 1.06 14.92
N ALA A 390 24.10 0.75 13.81
CA ALA A 390 24.17 -0.53 13.13
C ALA A 390 24.73 -0.47 11.69
N ALA A 391 25.17 0.71 11.23
CA ALA A 391 25.65 0.94 9.86
C ALA A 391 24.66 0.41 8.77
N VAL A 392 23.34 0.58 9.00
CA VAL A 392 22.30 0.15 8.06
C VAL A 392 22.12 1.22 6.98
N ASP A 393 22.29 0.82 5.73
CA ASP A 393 22.02 1.67 4.56
C ASP A 393 20.51 1.68 4.24
N LEU A 394 19.82 2.74 4.65
CA LEU A 394 18.41 2.92 4.39
C LEU A 394 18.19 3.55 3.01
N GLU A 395 17.40 2.91 2.17
CA GLU A 395 17.07 3.40 0.81
C GLU A 395 16.52 4.83 0.82
N VAL A 396 15.69 5.15 1.81
CA VAL A 396 15.07 6.47 1.98
C VAL A 396 16.05 7.60 2.31
N SER A 397 17.27 7.26 2.72
CA SER A 397 18.34 8.23 3.06
C SER A 397 19.31 8.49 1.90
N LYS A 398 19.12 7.84 0.74
CA LYS A 398 19.97 8.06 -0.44
C LYS A 398 19.78 9.48 -0.98
N PRO A 399 20.86 10.12 -1.49
CA PRO A 399 20.84 11.51 -1.96
C PRO A 399 20.28 11.60 -3.40
N ALA A 400 19.01 11.25 -3.60
CA ALA A 400 18.38 11.17 -4.92
C ALA A 400 18.52 12.48 -5.71
N ASN A 401 18.29 13.65 -5.07
CA ASN A 401 18.37 14.95 -5.73
C ASN A 401 19.80 15.25 -6.20
N ALA A 402 20.82 14.99 -5.38
CA ALA A 402 22.21 15.21 -5.76
C ALA A 402 22.63 14.29 -6.92
N MET A 403 22.16 13.03 -6.91
CA MET A 403 22.40 12.09 -8.00
C MET A 403 21.72 12.57 -9.29
N GLY A 404 20.43 12.89 -9.24
CA GLY A 404 19.66 13.39 -10.39
C GLY A 404 20.29 14.65 -11.00
N GLN A 405 20.63 15.63 -10.17
CA GLN A 405 21.27 16.87 -10.62
C GLN A 405 22.63 16.61 -11.28
N PHE A 406 23.53 15.85 -10.63
CA PHE A 406 24.85 15.57 -11.16
C PHE A 406 24.80 14.91 -12.55
N PHE A 407 23.99 13.88 -12.72
CA PHE A 407 23.91 13.15 -13.99
C PHE A 407 23.21 13.97 -15.08
N THR A 408 22.18 14.72 -14.75
CA THR A 408 21.49 15.64 -15.68
C THR A 408 22.43 16.72 -16.19
N GLU A 409 23.11 17.43 -15.29
CA GLU A 409 24.04 18.50 -15.66
C GLU A 409 25.26 17.98 -16.42
N THR A 410 25.79 16.81 -16.03
CA THR A 410 26.91 16.18 -16.71
C THR A 410 26.57 15.80 -18.14
N PHE A 411 25.39 15.22 -18.36
CA PHE A 411 24.92 14.87 -19.70
C PHE A 411 24.72 16.12 -20.55
N ARG A 412 24.00 17.13 -20.05
CA ARG A 412 23.77 18.40 -20.75
C ARG A 412 25.07 19.12 -21.12
N ARG A 413 26.02 19.19 -20.18
CA ARG A 413 27.33 19.85 -20.45
C ARG A 413 28.16 19.15 -21.53
N ARG A 414 28.08 17.82 -21.62
CA ARG A 414 28.87 17.03 -22.57
C ARG A 414 28.23 16.86 -23.94
N THR A 415 26.89 16.94 -24.02
CA THR A 415 26.14 16.66 -25.24
C THR A 415 25.35 17.83 -25.79
N GLY A 416 25.12 18.87 -24.98
CA GLY A 416 24.22 19.99 -25.33
C GLY A 416 22.74 19.62 -25.37
N LYS A 417 22.38 18.34 -25.10
CA LYS A 417 21.00 17.80 -25.18
C LYS A 417 20.48 17.47 -23.76
N PRO A 418 19.15 17.45 -23.54
CA PRO A 418 18.57 16.98 -22.30
C PRO A 418 18.80 15.48 -22.11
N LEU A 419 18.92 15.03 -20.86
CA LEU A 419 19.05 13.60 -20.51
C LEU A 419 17.71 12.89 -20.77
N ALA A 420 17.66 12.10 -21.84
CA ALA A 420 16.42 11.42 -22.26
C ALA A 420 16.26 10.01 -21.67
N ILE A 421 17.36 9.29 -21.43
CA ILE A 421 17.34 7.89 -21.01
C ILE A 421 18.38 7.66 -19.91
N VAL A 422 17.97 6.93 -18.86
CA VAL A 422 18.87 6.39 -17.82
C VAL A 422 18.74 4.86 -17.81
N ILE A 423 19.88 4.18 -17.79
CA ILE A 423 19.96 2.70 -17.83
C ILE A 423 20.55 2.19 -16.52
N GLY A 424 20.00 1.11 -15.98
CA GLY A 424 20.52 0.40 -14.81
C GLY A 424 19.41 -0.14 -13.92
N ASP A 425 19.77 -0.51 -12.69
CA ASP A 425 18.83 -1.06 -11.74
C ASP A 425 17.84 0.00 -11.19
N VAL A 426 16.68 -0.46 -10.71
CA VAL A 426 15.62 0.41 -10.19
C VAL A 426 16.07 1.26 -9.01
N ARG A 427 16.97 0.74 -8.16
CA ARG A 427 17.39 1.39 -6.90
C ARG A 427 18.46 2.48 -7.12
N THR A 428 19.15 2.46 -8.27
CA THR A 428 20.17 3.46 -8.62
C THR A 428 19.69 4.31 -9.80
N ALA A 429 19.47 3.68 -10.97
CA ALA A 429 19.01 4.37 -12.17
C ALA A 429 17.59 4.94 -11.99
N GLY A 430 16.72 4.23 -11.29
CA GLY A 430 15.37 4.71 -10.96
C GLY A 430 15.39 5.99 -10.11
N LEU A 431 16.30 6.11 -9.13
CA LEU A 431 16.45 7.34 -8.34
C LEU A 431 16.96 8.50 -9.18
N VAL A 432 17.91 8.25 -10.10
CA VAL A 432 18.39 9.28 -11.04
C VAL A 432 17.25 9.74 -11.96
N ALA A 433 16.50 8.81 -12.52
CA ALA A 433 15.36 9.13 -13.39
C ALA A 433 14.27 9.92 -12.65
N PHE A 434 13.98 9.53 -11.39
CA PHE A 434 13.03 10.23 -10.52
C PHE A 434 13.44 11.67 -10.22
N ALA A 435 14.70 11.87 -9.81
CA ALA A 435 15.18 13.15 -9.31
C ALA A 435 15.75 14.08 -10.39
N SER A 436 15.91 13.60 -11.63
CA SER A 436 16.35 14.42 -12.76
C SER A 436 15.29 15.43 -13.18
N SER A 437 15.69 16.69 -13.40
CA SER A 437 14.81 17.74 -13.94
C SER A 437 14.31 17.42 -15.35
N ASP A 438 15.07 16.63 -16.13
CA ASP A 438 14.72 16.24 -17.50
C ASP A 438 13.71 15.07 -17.55
N ARG A 439 13.48 14.40 -16.41
CA ARG A 439 12.56 13.25 -16.35
C ARG A 439 12.92 12.18 -17.40
N PRO A 440 14.14 11.64 -17.43
CA PRO A 440 14.52 10.64 -18.41
C PRO A 440 13.66 9.37 -18.24
N SER A 441 13.51 8.63 -19.34
CA SER A 441 12.91 7.31 -19.30
C SER A 441 13.87 6.29 -18.68
N LEU A 442 13.37 5.42 -17.82
CA LEU A 442 14.16 4.38 -17.18
C LEU A 442 14.20 3.12 -18.07
N TYR A 443 15.41 2.72 -18.47
CA TYR A 443 15.67 1.47 -19.17
C TYR A 443 16.25 0.47 -18.18
N VAL A 444 15.37 -0.30 -17.55
CA VAL A 444 15.74 -1.22 -16.47
C VAL A 444 16.74 -2.27 -17.00
N ASP A 445 17.94 -2.28 -16.44
CA ASP A 445 19.07 -3.16 -16.80
C ASP A 445 19.44 -3.21 -18.30
N GLY A 446 18.90 -2.26 -19.10
CA GLY A 446 19.04 -2.25 -20.54
C GLY A 446 18.31 -3.38 -21.25
N ASP A 447 17.30 -3.97 -20.62
CA ASP A 447 16.55 -5.09 -21.14
C ASP A 447 15.23 -4.64 -21.79
N PRO A 448 15.04 -4.85 -23.12
CA PRO A 448 13.80 -4.53 -23.81
C PRO A 448 12.56 -5.24 -23.26
N GLN A 449 12.74 -6.41 -22.64
CA GLN A 449 11.62 -7.13 -22.02
C GLN A 449 11.14 -6.42 -20.75
N SER A 450 12.06 -5.80 -20.02
CA SER A 450 11.77 -5.03 -18.79
C SER A 450 11.25 -3.61 -19.07
N ALA A 451 11.53 -3.05 -20.24
CA ALA A 451 11.10 -1.70 -20.64
C ALA A 451 10.69 -1.65 -22.14
N PRO A 452 9.55 -2.26 -22.51
CA PRO A 452 9.16 -2.43 -23.90
C PRO A 452 8.83 -1.10 -24.64
N TRP A 453 8.77 0.01 -23.94
CA TRP A 453 8.62 1.37 -24.51
C TRP A 453 9.95 2.00 -24.96
N LEU A 454 11.09 1.34 -24.71
CA LEU A 454 12.41 1.78 -25.14
C LEU A 454 13.05 0.74 -26.07
N SER A 455 13.82 1.25 -27.04
CA SER A 455 14.61 0.43 -27.97
C SER A 455 16.08 0.82 -27.90
N ASP A 456 16.97 -0.10 -28.32
CA ASP A 456 18.39 0.19 -28.43
C ASP A 456 18.69 1.30 -29.45
N ASP A 457 17.86 1.43 -30.47
CA ASP A 457 18.00 2.51 -31.45
C ASP A 457 17.68 3.87 -30.83
N ALA A 458 16.64 3.95 -29.97
CA ALA A 458 16.36 5.15 -29.18
C ALA A 458 17.52 5.54 -28.26
N VAL A 459 18.20 4.54 -27.66
CA VAL A 459 19.40 4.77 -26.85
C VAL A 459 20.55 5.34 -27.68
N ARG A 460 20.77 4.82 -28.92
CA ARG A 460 21.82 5.33 -29.82
C ARG A 460 21.51 6.73 -30.35
N GLU A 461 20.25 7.04 -30.62
CA GLU A 461 19.80 8.32 -31.17
C GLU A 461 19.84 9.43 -30.10
N LYS A 462 19.24 9.16 -28.94
CA LYS A 462 19.07 10.16 -27.87
C LYS A 462 20.23 10.22 -26.89
N GLY A 463 21.06 9.19 -26.85
CA GLY A 463 22.08 9.00 -25.83
C GLY A 463 21.47 8.56 -24.49
N ALA A 464 22.32 8.11 -23.57
CA ALA A 464 21.91 7.67 -22.24
C ALA A 464 23.03 7.82 -21.21
N ILE A 465 22.65 7.88 -19.94
CA ILE A 465 23.54 7.60 -18.82
C ILE A 465 23.23 6.21 -18.29
N ILE A 466 24.28 5.41 -18.10
CA ILE A 466 24.22 4.10 -17.46
C ILE A 466 24.74 4.25 -16.04
N THR A 467 24.02 3.72 -15.05
CA THR A 467 24.43 3.79 -13.64
C THR A 467 24.31 2.44 -12.94
N TRP A 468 25.20 2.19 -11.99
CA TRP A 468 25.19 1.00 -11.13
C TRP A 468 25.81 1.30 -9.78
N MET A 469 25.52 0.49 -8.78
CA MET A 469 26.19 0.55 -7.49
C MET A 469 27.64 0.07 -7.64
N ALA A 470 28.62 0.93 -7.37
CA ALA A 470 30.03 0.54 -7.42
C ALA A 470 30.42 -0.22 -6.15
N THR A 471 30.91 -1.43 -6.31
CA THR A 471 31.43 -2.29 -5.23
C THR A 471 32.94 -2.11 -5.00
N ASP A 472 33.64 -1.54 -5.97
CA ASP A 472 35.07 -1.27 -5.93
C ASP A 472 35.41 0.21 -6.20
N THR A 473 36.68 0.55 -6.07
CA THR A 473 37.18 1.90 -6.32
C THR A 473 37.30 2.24 -7.80
N ALA A 474 37.38 1.23 -8.67
CA ALA A 474 37.46 1.41 -10.12
C ALA A 474 36.09 1.61 -10.76
N GLY A 475 35.00 1.30 -10.03
CA GLY A 475 33.64 1.38 -10.54
C GLY A 475 33.35 0.34 -11.61
N THR A 476 33.87 -0.88 -11.44
CA THR A 476 33.67 -1.98 -12.39
C THR A 476 32.19 -2.23 -12.66
N PRO A 477 31.72 -2.20 -13.92
CA PRO A 477 30.32 -2.45 -14.23
C PRO A 477 29.94 -3.90 -13.98
N PRO A 478 28.68 -4.16 -13.56
CA PRO A 478 28.15 -5.52 -13.44
C PRO A 478 28.32 -6.32 -14.74
N PRO A 479 28.63 -7.64 -14.67
CA PRO A 479 28.85 -8.46 -15.86
C PRO A 479 27.71 -8.41 -16.88
N ALA A 480 26.46 -8.34 -16.41
CA ALA A 480 25.28 -8.24 -17.27
C ALA A 480 25.28 -6.95 -18.10
N LEU A 481 25.59 -5.81 -17.49
CA LEU A 481 25.69 -4.52 -18.19
C LEU A 481 26.87 -4.51 -19.17
N LYS A 482 28.01 -5.10 -18.79
CA LYS A 482 29.16 -5.22 -19.68
C LYS A 482 28.91 -6.13 -20.88
N ALA A 483 28.18 -7.22 -20.68
CA ALA A 483 27.77 -8.12 -21.76
C ALA A 483 26.78 -7.44 -22.71
N ARG A 484 25.88 -6.62 -22.18
CA ARG A 484 24.87 -5.90 -22.95
C ARG A 484 25.46 -4.70 -23.74
N PHE A 485 26.46 -4.03 -23.17
CA PHE A 485 27.13 -2.87 -23.75
C PHE A 485 28.67 -3.11 -23.74
N PRO A 486 29.21 -3.91 -24.67
CA PRO A 486 30.64 -4.29 -24.64
C PRO A 486 31.59 -3.10 -24.83
N ASP A 487 31.20 -2.10 -25.60
CA ASP A 487 32.00 -0.90 -25.90
C ASP A 487 31.80 0.22 -24.87
N LEU A 488 31.34 -0.10 -23.66
CA LEU A 488 31.03 0.86 -22.62
C LEU A 488 32.30 1.57 -22.12
N ALA A 489 32.40 2.87 -22.35
CA ALA A 489 33.45 3.70 -21.77
C ALA A 489 33.07 4.03 -20.32
N VAL A 490 33.69 3.31 -19.37
CA VAL A 490 33.45 3.52 -17.93
C VAL A 490 34.12 4.82 -17.49
N GLU A 491 33.33 5.65 -16.79
CA GLU A 491 33.80 6.89 -16.19
C GLU A 491 34.26 6.64 -14.74
N LEU A 492 35.04 7.58 -14.17
CA LEU A 492 35.42 7.52 -12.76
C LEU A 492 34.17 7.52 -11.87
N PRO A 493 34.05 6.58 -10.91
CA PRO A 493 32.89 6.51 -10.02
C PRO A 493 32.69 7.83 -9.27
N ARG A 494 31.42 8.21 -9.12
CA ARG A 494 31.06 9.38 -8.33
C ARG A 494 30.60 8.98 -6.95
N SER A 495 31.16 9.65 -5.93
CA SER A 495 30.72 9.49 -4.54
C SER A 495 29.70 10.55 -4.18
N PHE A 496 28.71 10.16 -3.39
CA PHE A 496 27.64 11.02 -2.88
C PHE A 496 27.52 10.85 -1.37
N ASP A 497 27.32 11.98 -0.67
CA ASP A 497 27.02 11.98 0.75
C ASP A 497 25.53 11.65 0.97
N ARG A 498 25.23 10.75 1.91
CA ARG A 498 23.84 10.49 2.33
C ARG A 498 23.34 11.62 3.22
N SER A 499 22.03 11.79 3.32
CA SER A 499 21.42 12.74 4.25
C SER A 499 21.82 12.48 5.71
N VAL A 500 21.97 11.19 6.08
CA VAL A 500 22.56 10.75 7.35
C VAL A 500 23.66 9.75 7.02
N GLN A 501 24.90 10.20 7.10
CA GLN A 501 26.06 9.36 6.72
C GLN A 501 26.36 8.29 7.78
N GLY A 502 26.33 8.66 9.06
CA GLY A 502 26.64 7.73 10.15
C GLY A 502 28.02 7.09 10.03
N ARG A 503 28.07 5.76 10.20
CA ARG A 503 29.27 4.91 10.01
C ARG A 503 29.36 4.31 8.61
N LEU A 504 28.43 4.66 7.71
CA LEU A 504 28.40 4.13 6.35
C LEU A 504 29.54 4.72 5.51
N GLN A 505 30.04 3.92 4.58
CA GLN A 505 30.93 4.43 3.53
C GLN A 505 30.16 5.35 2.58
N LEU A 506 30.85 6.26 1.89
CA LEU A 506 30.25 7.10 0.86
C LEU A 506 29.55 6.23 -0.19
N LEU A 507 28.39 6.70 -0.63
CA LEU A 507 27.64 6.05 -1.69
C LEU A 507 28.39 6.24 -3.01
N ARG A 508 28.99 5.19 -3.55
CA ARG A 508 29.70 5.24 -4.83
C ARG A 508 28.83 4.72 -5.95
N ILE A 509 28.67 5.52 -6.98
CA ILE A 509 27.93 5.18 -8.18
C ILE A 509 28.91 5.09 -9.34
N GLY A 510 29.05 3.88 -9.91
CA GLY A 510 29.72 3.66 -11.18
C GLY A 510 28.80 4.12 -12.31
N TRP A 511 29.37 4.67 -13.35
CA TRP A 511 28.56 5.19 -14.45
C TRP A 511 29.31 5.22 -15.77
N ALA A 512 28.56 5.31 -16.84
CA ALA A 512 29.05 5.52 -18.18
C ALA A 512 28.07 6.35 -19.02
N MET A 513 28.51 6.88 -20.13
CA MET A 513 27.71 7.73 -21.00
C MET A 513 27.72 7.18 -22.42
N ILE A 514 26.53 7.02 -23.00
CA ILE A 514 26.33 6.84 -24.43
C ILE A 514 26.00 8.21 -25.02
N ARG A 515 26.83 8.71 -25.92
CA ARG A 515 26.59 10.00 -26.60
C ARG A 515 25.50 9.84 -27.64
N PRO A 516 24.59 10.83 -27.80
CA PRO A 516 23.62 10.83 -28.88
C PRO A 516 24.34 10.96 -30.23
N LYS A 517 23.79 10.26 -31.23
CA LYS A 517 24.24 10.40 -32.61
C LYS A 517 23.84 11.75 -33.20
#